data_2fa8bad79ff46f0eac450f218bc38438
#
_entry.id   2fa8bad79ff46f0eac450f218bc38438
#
_cell.length_a   1.000
_cell.length_b   1.000
_cell.length_c   1.000
_cell.angle_alpha   90.00
_cell.angle_beta   90.00
_cell.angle_gamma   90.00
#
_symmetry.space_group_name_H-M   'P 1'
#
loop_
_entity.id
_entity.type
_entity.pdbx_description
1 polymer ?
#
loop_
_entity_poly.entity_id
_entity_poly.type
_entity_poly.pdbx_seq_one_letter_code
_entity_poly.pdbx_strand_id
1 'polypeptide(L)'
;IGWQLYLFLGATGGEDYDTPTSHFWNRKHNFNGKRRLFPHSFGKWMLRSNLGLLAMVALLITASVQFSLLRVLCVYGLPYLVINMWLTTYTWLQHTNTDIPHFSNETWTWSKGALQTVDRPYGPILNLLHHGIGSTHVCHHVNSSIPHYNAWRGTQLLRQRFPELVRYDSTPIHKALWRIATRCGGAVYQNPSDRALSLIHISEPTRPDVI
;
A
#
# COMPACT_ATOMS: atom_id res chain seq x y z
N ILE A 1 5.93 0.20 12.68
CA ILE A 1 6.94 -0.89 12.70
C ILE A 1 6.83 -1.73 11.40
N GLY A 2 5.63 -2.10 10.94
CA GLY A 2 5.46 -2.96 9.75
C GLY A 2 6.10 -2.39 8.49
N TRP A 3 5.97 -1.09 8.25
CA TRP A 3 6.59 -0.41 7.11
C TRP A 3 8.12 -0.50 7.12
N GLN A 4 8.75 -0.32 8.28
CA GLN A 4 10.19 -0.45 8.42
C GLN A 4 10.66 -1.89 8.21
N LEU A 5 9.93 -2.89 8.73
CA LEU A 5 10.23 -4.30 8.48
C LEU A 5 10.13 -4.64 6.99
N TYR A 6 9.13 -4.10 6.30
CA TYR A 6 9.03 -4.25 4.84
C TYR A 6 10.25 -3.66 4.11
N LEU A 7 10.66 -2.43 4.44
CA LEU A 7 11.80 -1.77 3.81
C LEU A 7 13.13 -2.49 4.06
N PHE A 8 13.35 -3.00 5.27
CA PHE A 8 14.62 -3.64 5.63
C PHE A 8 14.71 -5.11 5.26
N LEU A 9 13.61 -5.84 5.36
CA LEU A 9 13.61 -7.31 5.26
C LEU A 9 12.72 -7.85 4.14
N GLY A 10 11.94 -7.00 3.48
CA GLY A 10 10.96 -7.42 2.48
C GLY A 10 9.80 -8.22 3.08
N ALA A 11 9.54 -8.08 4.40
CA ALA A 11 8.41 -8.74 5.03
C ALA A 11 7.12 -8.40 4.28
N THR A 12 6.32 -9.40 3.92
CA THR A 12 5.10 -9.27 3.11
C THR A 12 5.29 -8.84 1.65
N GLY A 13 6.52 -8.93 1.11
CA GLY A 13 6.84 -8.52 -0.26
C GLY A 13 6.36 -9.47 -1.38
N GLY A 14 5.71 -10.58 -1.03
CA GLY A 14 5.22 -11.60 -1.96
C GLY A 14 6.20 -12.76 -2.15
N GLU A 15 5.67 -13.88 -2.65
CA GLU A 15 6.42 -15.15 -2.79
C GLU A 15 7.42 -15.15 -3.94
N ASP A 16 7.22 -14.26 -4.93
CA ASP A 16 8.05 -14.18 -6.14
C ASP A 16 9.44 -13.55 -5.88
N TYR A 17 9.61 -12.90 -4.73
CA TYR A 17 10.84 -12.21 -4.39
C TYR A 17 11.69 -13.00 -3.41
N ASP A 18 13.00 -12.85 -3.59
CA ASP A 18 13.99 -13.44 -2.69
C ASP A 18 13.86 -12.81 -1.29
N THR A 19 13.60 -13.60 -0.27
CA THR A 19 13.50 -13.13 1.12
C THR A 19 14.73 -13.58 1.92
N PRO A 20 15.28 -12.69 2.77
CA PRO A 20 14.92 -11.31 2.98
C PRO A 20 15.38 -10.39 1.84
N THR A 21 14.49 -9.55 1.30
CA THR A 21 14.84 -8.47 0.37
C THR A 21 14.93 -7.14 1.11
N SER A 22 15.74 -6.22 0.62
CA SER A 22 15.88 -4.90 1.21
C SER A 22 15.82 -3.80 0.16
N HIS A 23 15.22 -2.66 0.52
CA HIS A 23 15.23 -1.47 -0.31
C HIS A 23 16.58 -0.74 -0.27
N PHE A 24 17.47 -1.08 0.67
CA PHE A 24 18.75 -0.42 0.90
C PHE A 24 19.94 -1.13 0.26
N TRP A 25 19.83 -2.44 0.00
CA TRP A 25 20.87 -3.20 -0.67
C TRP A 25 20.29 -4.27 -1.59
N ASN A 26 20.91 -4.41 -2.76
CA ASN A 26 20.52 -5.42 -3.73
C ASN A 26 21.48 -6.61 -3.64
N ARG A 27 20.98 -7.81 -3.43
CA ARG A 27 21.79 -9.03 -3.43
C ARG A 27 22.34 -9.30 -4.83
N LYS A 28 23.61 -9.71 -4.91
CA LYS A 28 24.28 -10.03 -6.19
C LYS A 28 23.71 -11.28 -6.87
N HIS A 29 23.17 -12.22 -6.11
CA HIS A 29 22.67 -13.49 -6.60
C HIS A 29 21.22 -13.72 -6.22
N ASN A 30 20.46 -14.30 -7.15
CA ASN A 30 19.12 -14.80 -6.88
C ASN A 30 19.27 -16.17 -6.19
N PHE A 31 18.80 -16.28 -4.98
CA PHE A 31 18.62 -17.58 -4.35
C PHE A 31 17.34 -18.23 -4.86
N ASN A 32 17.40 -19.48 -5.27
CA ASN A 32 16.24 -20.29 -5.69
C ASN A 32 15.43 -19.72 -6.89
N GLY A 33 16.06 -19.00 -7.83
CA GLY A 33 15.39 -18.49 -9.02
C GLY A 33 14.40 -17.34 -8.78
N LYS A 34 14.28 -16.83 -7.55
CA LYS A 34 13.38 -15.73 -7.21
C LYS A 34 13.89 -14.37 -7.74
N ARG A 35 12.95 -13.46 -8.00
CA ARG A 35 13.25 -12.15 -8.57
C ARG A 35 13.94 -11.24 -7.56
N ARG A 36 14.79 -10.35 -8.05
CA ARG A 36 15.34 -9.23 -7.26
C ARG A 36 14.32 -8.12 -7.16
N LEU A 37 14.30 -7.42 -6.03
CA LEU A 37 13.42 -6.27 -5.85
C LEU A 37 13.73 -5.15 -6.86
N PHE A 38 15.02 -4.90 -7.15
CA PHE A 38 15.45 -3.88 -8.11
C PHE A 38 16.31 -4.47 -9.22
N PRO A 39 16.16 -4.00 -10.49
CA PRO A 39 17.06 -4.35 -11.57
C PRO A 39 18.50 -3.90 -11.28
N HIS A 40 19.47 -4.53 -11.92
CA HIS A 40 20.90 -4.20 -11.76
C HIS A 40 21.22 -2.74 -12.08
N SER A 41 20.50 -2.15 -13.05
CA SER A 41 20.63 -0.76 -13.46
C SER A 41 20.30 0.26 -12.35
N PHE A 42 19.53 -0.16 -11.34
CA PHE A 42 19.13 0.70 -10.21
C PHE A 42 20.20 0.85 -9.12
N GLY A 43 21.32 0.13 -9.17
CA GLY A 43 22.36 0.17 -8.14
C GLY A 43 22.90 1.57 -7.85
N LYS A 44 23.10 2.40 -8.88
CA LYS A 44 23.54 3.81 -8.71
C LYS A 44 22.48 4.66 -7.98
N TRP A 45 21.21 4.45 -8.27
CA TRP A 45 20.11 5.17 -7.64
C TRP A 45 19.92 4.75 -6.18
N MET A 46 20.05 3.46 -5.89
CA MET A 46 20.08 2.95 -4.51
C MET A 46 21.21 3.57 -3.70
N LEU A 47 22.42 3.62 -4.26
CA LEU A 47 23.56 4.24 -3.58
C LEU A 47 23.30 5.71 -3.27
N ARG A 48 22.77 6.47 -4.23
CA ARG A 48 22.43 7.89 -4.03
C ARG A 48 21.36 8.05 -2.94
N SER A 49 20.32 7.21 -2.96
CA SER A 49 19.29 7.20 -1.93
C SER A 49 19.87 6.91 -0.55
N ASN A 50 20.71 5.88 -0.44
CA ASN A 50 21.36 5.51 0.82
C ASN A 50 22.28 6.60 1.36
N LEU A 51 23.04 7.28 0.49
CA LEU A 51 23.86 8.41 0.90
C LEU A 51 23.01 9.56 1.44
N GLY A 52 21.87 9.85 0.79
CA GLY A 52 20.92 10.84 1.30
C GLY A 52 20.34 10.47 2.67
N LEU A 53 19.98 9.20 2.86
CA LEU A 53 19.52 8.69 4.16
C LEU A 53 20.59 8.78 5.23
N LEU A 54 21.83 8.40 4.93
CA LEU A 54 22.96 8.52 5.87
C LEU A 54 23.22 9.98 6.25
N ALA A 55 23.19 10.89 5.27
CA ALA A 55 23.33 12.32 5.52
C ALA A 55 22.20 12.84 6.43
N MET A 56 20.95 12.40 6.20
CA MET A 56 19.83 12.76 7.07
C MET A 56 19.98 12.21 8.49
N VAL A 57 20.41 10.96 8.64
CA VAL A 57 20.70 10.38 9.96
C VAL A 57 21.79 11.17 10.68
N ALA A 58 22.89 11.51 10.00
CA ALA A 58 23.95 12.33 10.57
C ALA A 58 23.45 13.70 11.01
N LEU A 59 22.58 14.34 10.20
CA LEU A 59 21.93 15.61 10.55
C LEU A 59 21.08 15.49 11.82
N LEU A 60 20.26 14.42 11.92
CA LEU A 60 19.42 14.20 13.10
C LEU A 60 20.23 13.92 14.36
N ILE A 61 21.34 13.18 14.25
CA ILE A 61 22.27 12.96 15.35
C ILE A 61 22.87 14.30 15.81
N THR A 62 23.39 15.09 14.87
CA THR A 62 23.95 16.41 15.16
C THR A 62 22.92 17.32 15.81
N ALA A 63 21.70 17.38 15.27
CA ALA A 63 20.61 18.16 15.85
C ALA A 63 20.25 17.68 17.27
N SER A 64 20.29 16.36 17.51
CA SER A 64 20.02 15.80 18.85
C SER A 64 21.06 16.20 19.87
N VAL A 65 22.32 16.31 19.47
CA VAL A 65 23.41 16.80 20.33
C VAL A 65 23.25 18.29 20.60
N GLN A 66 22.90 19.09 19.59
CA GLN A 66 22.79 20.56 19.72
C GLN A 66 21.51 21.00 20.44
N PHE A 67 20.39 20.36 20.19
CA PHE A 67 19.07 20.83 20.65
C PHE A 67 18.37 19.89 21.64
N SER A 68 18.85 18.73 21.87
CA SER A 68 18.35 17.58 22.61
C SER A 68 17.57 16.56 21.78
N LEU A 69 17.73 15.30 22.15
CA LEU A 69 17.02 14.18 21.52
C LEU A 69 15.49 14.35 21.60
N LEU A 70 14.96 14.80 22.74
CA LEU A 70 13.52 14.98 22.92
C LEU A 70 12.94 15.97 21.91
N ARG A 71 13.61 17.10 21.68
CA ARG A 71 13.16 18.07 20.67
C ARG A 71 13.16 17.49 19.27
N VAL A 72 14.20 16.76 18.89
CA VAL A 72 14.29 16.11 17.58
C VAL A 72 13.20 15.05 17.43
N LEU A 73 12.94 14.26 18.47
CA LEU A 73 11.82 13.29 18.45
C LEU A 73 10.45 13.97 18.31
N CYS A 74 10.23 15.09 18.97
CA CYS A 74 8.97 15.83 18.85
C CYS A 74 8.81 16.48 17.47
N VAL A 75 9.87 17.08 16.93
CA VAL A 75 9.78 17.88 15.68
C VAL A 75 9.91 17.02 14.43
N TYR A 76 10.66 15.94 14.46
CA TYR A 76 10.88 15.05 13.34
C TYR A 76 10.29 13.65 13.55
N GLY A 77 10.58 13.02 14.69
CA GLY A 77 10.18 11.63 14.95
C GLY A 77 8.66 11.45 14.98
N LEU A 78 7.94 12.33 15.67
CA LEU A 78 6.48 12.26 15.75
C LEU A 78 5.80 12.50 14.38
N PRO A 79 6.11 13.56 13.61
CA PRO A 79 5.61 13.70 12.24
C PRO A 79 5.95 12.51 11.34
N TYR A 80 7.15 11.96 11.43
CA TYR A 80 7.54 10.76 10.69
C TYR A 80 6.65 9.56 11.01
N LEU A 81 6.34 9.32 12.29
CA LEU A 81 5.43 8.24 12.69
C LEU A 81 4.01 8.48 12.19
N VAL A 82 3.52 9.72 12.22
CA VAL A 82 2.20 10.09 11.70
C VAL A 82 2.13 9.86 10.18
N ILE A 83 3.16 10.24 9.44
CA ILE A 83 3.23 9.99 7.99
C ILE A 83 3.22 8.48 7.70
N ASN A 84 4.03 7.69 8.40
CA ASN A 84 4.05 6.23 8.22
C ASN A 84 2.70 5.58 8.58
N MET A 85 2.06 6.05 9.63
CA MET A 85 0.72 5.60 10.02
C MET A 85 -0.29 5.85 8.89
N TRP A 86 -0.33 7.06 8.35
CA TRP A 86 -1.25 7.38 7.26
C TRP A 86 -0.92 6.65 5.98
N LEU A 87 0.36 6.53 5.61
CA LEU A 87 0.77 5.77 4.43
C LEU A 87 0.27 4.31 4.51
N THR A 88 0.50 3.65 5.64
CA THR A 88 0.03 2.27 5.85
C THR A 88 -1.50 2.20 5.88
N THR A 89 -2.16 3.16 6.53
CA THR A 89 -3.62 3.21 6.64
C THR A 89 -4.26 3.37 5.26
N TYR A 90 -3.76 4.29 4.43
CA TYR A 90 -4.26 4.49 3.07
C TYR A 90 -4.03 3.27 2.19
N THR A 91 -2.81 2.74 2.15
CA THR A 91 -2.52 1.56 1.33
C THR A 91 -3.41 0.39 1.75
N TRP A 92 -3.59 0.18 3.04
CA TRP A 92 -4.40 -0.92 3.53
C TRP A 92 -5.89 -0.71 3.26
N LEU A 93 -6.44 0.46 3.60
CA LEU A 93 -7.87 0.76 3.39
C LEU A 93 -8.26 0.76 1.92
N GLN A 94 -7.39 1.21 1.01
CA GLN A 94 -7.76 1.35 -0.39
C GLN A 94 -7.53 0.08 -1.21
N HIS A 95 -6.62 -0.78 -0.79
CA HIS A 95 -6.25 -2.00 -1.54
C HIS A 95 -6.70 -3.30 -0.88
N THR A 96 -7.35 -3.22 0.27
CA THR A 96 -7.77 -4.41 1.02
C THR A 96 -9.25 -4.35 1.33
N ASN A 97 -10.00 -5.29 0.79
CA ASN A 97 -11.40 -5.56 1.14
C ASN A 97 -11.75 -6.98 0.69
N THR A 98 -12.76 -7.58 1.29
CA THR A 98 -13.27 -8.91 0.90
C THR A 98 -13.74 -8.97 -0.56
N ASP A 99 -14.17 -7.84 -1.11
CA ASP A 99 -14.76 -7.73 -2.46
C ASP A 99 -13.74 -7.29 -3.53
N ILE A 100 -12.49 -7.07 -3.17
CA ILE A 100 -11.43 -6.73 -4.12
C ILE A 100 -10.79 -8.02 -4.61
N PRO A 101 -10.94 -8.39 -5.89
CA PRO A 101 -10.30 -9.58 -6.43
C PRO A 101 -8.80 -9.34 -6.58
N HIS A 102 -8.01 -10.38 -6.33
CA HIS A 102 -6.58 -10.40 -6.61
C HIS A 102 -6.34 -11.36 -7.78
N PHE A 103 -5.71 -10.86 -8.83
CA PHE A 103 -5.46 -11.62 -10.04
C PHE A 103 -4.06 -12.25 -10.03
N SER A 104 -3.94 -13.47 -10.56
CA SER A 104 -2.65 -14.10 -10.81
C SER A 104 -1.90 -13.37 -11.94
N ASN A 105 -0.58 -13.57 -12.03
CA ASN A 105 0.24 -12.99 -13.10
C ASN A 105 -0.26 -13.31 -14.51
N GLU A 106 -0.93 -14.44 -14.70
CA GLU A 106 -1.47 -14.89 -15.98
C GLU A 106 -2.76 -14.17 -16.41
N THR A 107 -3.56 -13.75 -15.42
CA THR A 107 -4.87 -13.13 -15.63
C THR A 107 -4.88 -11.63 -15.38
N TRP A 108 -3.79 -11.10 -14.83
CA TRP A 108 -3.63 -9.68 -14.54
C TRP A 108 -3.53 -8.86 -15.84
N THR A 109 -4.24 -7.75 -15.88
CA THR A 109 -4.08 -6.70 -16.89
C THR A 109 -3.97 -5.36 -16.20
N TRP A 110 -3.40 -4.35 -16.87
CA TRP A 110 -3.29 -3.01 -16.29
C TRP A 110 -4.65 -2.46 -15.82
N SER A 111 -5.69 -2.60 -16.62
CA SER A 111 -7.04 -2.12 -16.27
C SER A 111 -7.63 -2.85 -15.06
N LYS A 112 -7.42 -4.17 -14.96
CA LYS A 112 -7.80 -4.92 -13.76
C LYS A 112 -7.04 -4.44 -12.55
N GLY A 113 -5.72 -4.25 -12.65
CA GLY A 113 -4.90 -3.73 -11.56
C GLY A 113 -5.30 -2.33 -11.12
N ALA A 114 -5.58 -1.42 -12.06
CA ALA A 114 -6.04 -0.06 -11.76
C ALA A 114 -7.38 -0.05 -11.00
N LEU A 115 -8.25 -1.01 -11.25
CA LEU A 115 -9.57 -1.12 -10.63
C LEU A 115 -9.59 -2.02 -9.37
N GLN A 116 -8.44 -2.57 -8.94
CA GLN A 116 -8.27 -3.30 -7.68
C GLN A 116 -8.14 -2.36 -6.48
N THR A 117 -9.01 -1.37 -6.41
CA THR A 117 -9.02 -0.40 -5.33
C THR A 117 -10.44 0.09 -5.06
N VAL A 118 -10.63 0.78 -3.94
CA VAL A 118 -11.94 1.22 -3.47
C VAL A 118 -11.88 2.66 -2.98
N ASP A 119 -12.87 3.48 -3.36
CA ASP A 119 -13.08 4.80 -2.77
C ASP A 119 -13.80 4.68 -1.44
N ARG A 120 -13.38 5.45 -0.41
CA ARG A 120 -13.99 5.47 0.92
C ARG A 120 -14.27 6.90 1.39
N PRO A 121 -15.29 7.12 2.24
CA PRO A 121 -15.56 8.44 2.80
C PRO A 121 -14.58 8.75 3.94
N TYR A 122 -13.67 9.68 3.71
CA TYR A 122 -12.73 10.16 4.73
C TYR A 122 -13.25 11.38 5.51
N GLY A 123 -14.40 11.91 5.11
CA GLY A 123 -14.97 13.10 5.73
C GLY A 123 -14.28 14.42 5.31
N PRO A 124 -14.85 15.56 5.68
CA PRO A 124 -14.37 16.85 5.16
C PRO A 124 -12.96 17.21 5.63
N ILE A 125 -12.63 16.94 6.90
CA ILE A 125 -11.34 17.30 7.47
C ILE A 125 -10.19 16.51 6.82
N LEU A 126 -10.31 15.18 6.77
CA LEU A 126 -9.25 14.36 6.15
C LEU A 126 -9.18 14.56 4.64
N ASN A 127 -10.31 14.79 3.96
CA ASN A 127 -10.29 15.13 2.56
C ASN A 127 -9.58 16.47 2.28
N LEU A 128 -9.74 17.46 3.17
CA LEU A 128 -9.01 18.71 3.08
C LEU A 128 -7.52 18.52 3.31
N LEU A 129 -7.15 17.85 4.40
CA LEU A 129 -5.74 17.65 4.78
C LEU A 129 -4.97 16.75 3.80
N HIS A 130 -5.64 15.77 3.21
CA HIS A 130 -5.02 14.77 2.34
C HIS A 130 -5.51 14.88 0.89
N HIS A 131 -6.06 16.03 0.50
CA HIS A 131 -6.46 16.35 -0.86
C HIS A 131 -7.42 15.32 -1.50
N GLY A 132 -8.25 14.66 -0.68
CA GLY A 132 -9.26 13.71 -1.14
C GLY A 132 -8.74 12.37 -1.64
N ILE A 133 -7.45 12.05 -1.45
CA ILE A 133 -6.82 10.85 -2.03
C ILE A 133 -7.57 9.55 -1.71
N GLY A 134 -8.14 9.41 -0.51
CA GLY A 134 -8.88 8.20 -0.15
C GLY A 134 -10.30 8.14 -0.70
N SER A 135 -10.91 9.29 -1.01
CA SER A 135 -12.27 9.40 -1.54
C SER A 135 -12.31 9.40 -3.08
N THR A 136 -11.15 9.55 -3.73
CA THR A 136 -10.98 9.61 -5.19
C THR A 136 -9.88 8.65 -5.68
N HIS A 137 -9.66 7.56 -4.93
CA HIS A 137 -8.50 6.69 -5.11
C HIS A 137 -8.57 5.86 -6.40
N VAL A 138 -9.76 5.41 -6.78
CA VAL A 138 -9.97 4.72 -8.06
C VAL A 138 -9.57 5.62 -9.23
N CYS A 139 -9.94 6.90 -9.19
CA CYS A 139 -9.54 7.86 -10.21
C CYS A 139 -8.01 8.03 -10.27
N HIS A 140 -7.34 8.08 -9.12
CA HIS A 140 -5.88 8.11 -9.02
C HIS A 140 -5.23 6.88 -9.67
N HIS A 141 -5.78 5.69 -9.47
CA HIS A 141 -5.27 4.47 -10.08
C HIS A 141 -5.51 4.38 -11.59
N VAL A 142 -6.64 4.89 -12.06
CA VAL A 142 -6.95 4.93 -13.51
C VAL A 142 -6.06 5.95 -14.23
N ASN A 143 -5.79 7.08 -13.62
CA ASN A 143 -4.86 8.07 -14.17
C ASN A 143 -4.22 8.93 -13.07
N SER A 144 -3.02 8.54 -12.64
CA SER A 144 -2.26 9.24 -11.62
C SER A 144 -1.79 10.66 -12.01
N SER A 145 -1.88 11.01 -13.30
CA SER A 145 -1.55 12.37 -13.79
C SER A 145 -2.67 13.40 -13.52
N ILE A 146 -3.86 12.95 -13.11
CA ILE A 146 -4.95 13.88 -12.75
C ILE A 146 -4.59 14.56 -11.43
N PRO A 147 -4.45 15.90 -11.41
CA PRO A 147 -4.14 16.60 -10.18
C PRO A 147 -5.32 16.53 -9.19
N HIS A 148 -5.02 16.59 -7.90
CA HIS A 148 -6.01 16.38 -6.82
C HIS A 148 -7.26 17.27 -6.94
N TYR A 149 -7.12 18.52 -7.38
CA TYR A 149 -8.24 19.45 -7.55
C TYR A 149 -9.22 19.03 -8.67
N ASN A 150 -8.80 18.17 -9.60
CA ASN A 150 -9.65 17.58 -10.64
C ASN A 150 -10.08 16.13 -10.32
N ALA A 151 -9.54 15.51 -9.28
CA ALA A 151 -9.80 14.12 -8.94
C ALA A 151 -11.27 13.84 -8.61
N TRP A 152 -11.95 14.79 -7.96
CA TRP A 152 -13.39 14.68 -7.68
C TRP A 152 -14.23 14.62 -8.96
N ARG A 153 -13.92 15.48 -9.93
CA ARG A 153 -14.60 15.49 -11.23
C ARG A 153 -14.33 14.21 -11.99
N GLY A 154 -13.06 13.74 -11.98
CA GLY A 154 -12.67 12.45 -12.57
C GLY A 154 -13.43 11.28 -11.95
N THR A 155 -13.53 11.23 -10.63
CA THR A 155 -14.28 10.21 -9.89
C THR A 155 -15.76 10.20 -10.24
N GLN A 156 -16.40 11.39 -10.35
CA GLN A 156 -17.80 11.49 -10.77
C GLN A 156 -18.01 10.96 -12.19
N LEU A 157 -17.14 11.31 -13.12
CA LEU A 157 -17.21 10.81 -14.51
C LEU A 157 -17.03 9.30 -14.58
N LEU A 158 -16.07 8.76 -13.84
CA LEU A 158 -15.84 7.32 -13.77
C LEU A 158 -17.05 6.58 -13.21
N ARG A 159 -17.66 7.06 -12.12
CA ARG A 159 -18.86 6.47 -11.54
C ARG A 159 -20.09 6.56 -12.45
N GLN A 160 -20.21 7.63 -13.24
CA GLN A 160 -21.30 7.78 -14.21
C GLN A 160 -21.15 6.86 -15.42
N ARG A 161 -19.91 6.70 -15.91
CA ARG A 161 -19.64 5.92 -17.12
C ARG A 161 -19.42 4.43 -16.87
N PHE A 162 -18.91 4.09 -15.69
CA PHE A 162 -18.49 2.73 -15.31
C PHE A 162 -18.93 2.40 -13.87
N PRO A 163 -20.23 2.51 -13.52
CA PRO A 163 -20.72 2.34 -12.15
C PRO A 163 -20.37 0.97 -11.57
N GLU A 164 -20.33 -0.07 -12.39
CA GLU A 164 -20.05 -1.45 -11.97
C GLU A 164 -18.56 -1.71 -11.71
N LEU A 165 -17.68 -0.88 -12.26
CA LEU A 165 -16.23 -1.04 -12.13
C LEU A 165 -15.64 -0.21 -10.98
N VAL A 166 -16.28 0.91 -10.63
CA VAL A 166 -15.81 1.83 -9.60
C VAL A 166 -16.36 1.43 -8.25
N ARG A 167 -15.53 0.81 -7.44
CA ARG A 167 -15.93 0.39 -6.09
C ARG A 167 -16.00 1.56 -5.13
N TYR A 168 -17.07 1.58 -4.37
CA TYR A 168 -17.26 2.54 -3.29
C TYR A 168 -17.77 1.82 -2.03
N ASP A 169 -17.03 1.96 -0.93
CA ASP A 169 -17.45 1.43 0.37
C ASP A 169 -17.79 2.58 1.32
N SER A 170 -19.07 2.75 1.62
CA SER A 170 -19.59 3.80 2.48
C SER A 170 -19.26 3.63 3.96
N THR A 171 -18.64 2.53 4.36
CA THR A 171 -18.26 2.27 5.75
C THR A 171 -17.29 3.32 6.26
N PRO A 172 -17.54 3.97 7.42
CA PRO A 172 -16.59 4.89 8.04
C PRO A 172 -15.20 4.25 8.21
N ILE A 173 -14.14 5.02 7.92
CA ILE A 173 -12.77 4.49 7.82
C ILE A 173 -12.29 3.72 9.07
N HIS A 174 -12.66 4.16 10.27
CA HIS A 174 -12.30 3.46 11.52
C HIS A 174 -12.95 2.07 11.62
N LYS A 175 -14.21 1.94 11.18
CA LYS A 175 -14.92 0.64 11.14
C LYS A 175 -14.38 -0.23 10.00
N ALA A 176 -14.07 0.38 8.84
CA ALA A 176 -13.46 -0.32 7.73
C ALA A 176 -12.07 -0.85 8.11
N LEU A 177 -11.25 -0.05 8.79
CA LEU A 177 -9.93 -0.46 9.28
C LEU A 177 -10.02 -1.64 10.26
N TRP A 178 -10.96 -1.57 11.21
CA TRP A 178 -11.21 -2.67 12.13
C TRP A 178 -11.66 -3.94 11.41
N ARG A 179 -12.58 -3.81 10.45
CA ARG A 179 -13.05 -4.93 9.62
C ARG A 179 -11.91 -5.59 8.87
N ILE A 180 -11.07 -4.79 8.20
CA ILE A 180 -9.93 -5.29 7.44
C ILE A 180 -8.94 -5.99 8.37
N ALA A 181 -8.59 -5.36 9.49
CA ALA A 181 -7.64 -5.90 10.46
C ALA A 181 -8.07 -7.24 11.07
N THR A 182 -9.38 -7.44 11.23
CA THR A 182 -9.93 -8.64 11.89
C THR A 182 -10.39 -9.71 10.91
N ARG A 183 -10.64 -9.35 9.65
CA ARG A 183 -11.27 -10.27 8.68
C ARG A 183 -10.43 -10.60 7.46
N CYS A 184 -9.49 -9.74 7.10
CA CYS A 184 -8.65 -9.94 5.92
C CYS A 184 -7.28 -10.51 6.32
N GLY A 185 -7.24 -11.80 6.61
CA GLY A 185 -6.02 -12.48 7.08
C GLY A 185 -5.21 -13.19 5.99
N GLY A 186 -5.78 -13.38 4.81
CA GLY A 186 -5.11 -14.05 3.70
C GLY A 186 -5.93 -13.97 2.43
N ALA A 187 -5.29 -14.33 1.29
CA ALA A 187 -5.94 -14.41 -0.01
C ALA A 187 -6.13 -15.87 -0.42
N VAL A 188 -7.31 -16.23 -0.90
CA VAL A 188 -7.63 -17.56 -1.44
C VAL A 188 -8.34 -17.46 -2.76
N TYR A 189 -8.27 -18.51 -3.56
CA TYR A 189 -9.07 -18.63 -4.77
C TYR A 189 -10.54 -18.80 -4.38
N GLN A 190 -11.40 -17.90 -4.87
CA GLN A 190 -12.84 -18.03 -4.69
C GLN A 190 -13.39 -19.23 -5.48
N ASN A 191 -12.82 -19.44 -6.64
CA ASN A 191 -13.17 -20.58 -7.50
C ASN A 191 -11.91 -21.01 -8.25
N PRO A 192 -11.53 -22.31 -8.25
CA PRO A 192 -10.35 -22.78 -8.99
C PRO A 192 -10.37 -22.46 -10.49
N SER A 193 -11.56 -22.27 -11.07
CA SER A 193 -11.72 -21.90 -12.48
C SER A 193 -11.49 -20.42 -12.77
N ASP A 194 -11.68 -19.54 -11.80
CA ASP A 194 -11.68 -18.07 -12.03
C ASP A 194 -10.30 -17.45 -11.96
N ARG A 195 -9.31 -18.18 -11.46
CA ARG A 195 -7.92 -17.71 -11.26
C ARG A 195 -7.81 -16.34 -10.58
N ALA A 196 -8.84 -15.98 -9.81
CA ALA A 196 -8.89 -14.77 -9.02
C ALA A 196 -8.85 -15.13 -7.53
N LEU A 197 -8.02 -14.40 -6.78
CA LEU A 197 -7.90 -14.55 -5.33
C LEU A 197 -8.85 -13.57 -4.63
N SER A 198 -9.54 -14.04 -3.59
CA SER A 198 -10.30 -13.20 -2.67
C SER A 198 -9.72 -13.23 -1.27
N LEU A 199 -9.84 -12.14 -0.53
CA LEU A 199 -9.40 -12.10 0.86
C LEU A 199 -10.43 -12.81 1.75
N ILE A 200 -9.99 -13.82 2.52
CA ILE A 200 -10.88 -14.57 3.40
C ILE A 200 -11.04 -13.93 4.77
N HIS A 201 -12.22 -14.18 5.30
CA HIS A 201 -12.55 -14.06 6.71
C HIS A 201 -11.79 -15.09 7.54
N ILE A 202 -10.99 -14.66 8.50
CA ILE A 202 -10.33 -15.55 9.47
C ILE A 202 -11.36 -16.26 10.37
N SER A 203 -12.60 -15.74 10.45
CA SER A 203 -13.63 -16.21 11.39
C SER A 203 -14.70 -17.10 10.79
N GLU A 204 -14.68 -17.38 9.48
CA GLU A 204 -15.56 -18.42 8.94
C GLU A 204 -14.91 -19.79 9.13
N PRO A 205 -15.59 -20.76 9.80
CA PRO A 205 -15.15 -22.13 9.75
C PRO A 205 -15.07 -22.53 8.27
N THR A 206 -13.92 -23.04 7.87
CA THR A 206 -13.69 -23.59 6.53
C THR A 206 -14.91 -24.44 6.15
N ARG A 207 -15.67 -23.99 5.15
CA ARG A 207 -16.66 -24.88 4.54
C ARG A 207 -15.91 -26.09 4.01
N PRO A 208 -16.33 -27.32 4.37
CA PRO A 208 -15.63 -28.54 3.95
C PRO A 208 -15.62 -28.79 2.45
N ASP A 209 -16.23 -27.93 1.67
CA ASP A 209 -16.52 -28.13 0.23
C ASP A 209 -15.61 -27.33 -0.67
N VAL A 210 -14.53 -26.71 -0.15
CA VAL A 210 -13.54 -26.00 -0.95
C VAL A 210 -12.20 -26.72 -0.84
N ILE A 211 -12.13 -27.87 -1.50
CA ILE A 211 -10.88 -28.54 -1.88
C ILE A 211 -10.62 -28.26 -3.35
#